data_f42801536e699756b45673698ae56413
#
_entry.id   f42801536e699756b45673698ae56413
#
_cell.length_a   1.000
_cell.length_b   1.000
_cell.length_c   1.000
_cell.angle_alpha   90.00
_cell.angle_beta   90.00
_cell.angle_gamma   90.00
#
_symmetry.space_group_name_H-M   'P 1'
#
loop_
_entity.id
_entity.type
_entity.pdbx_description
1 polymer ?
#
loop_
_entity_poly.entity_id
_entity_poly.type
_entity_poly.pdbx_seq_one_letter_code
_entity_poly.pdbx_strand_id
1 'polypeptide(L)'
;MPAAIEAHLCELRRRHPGWGQRRLAHELTRDGIDPPPGLTSIYRALVRNGLIQPRARRRTRASYRRWERARPMELWQMNIVGGIWLADGRELKAVTGIDDHSRFCIAAGLVERANASAVCRVFRAALDRHGNPEELLADNGKVFTGRLGPNPGEVVFDHICRERGITHRLTGIRAPTTTGKIERFHKTLRAELLTGQRFQSLALAQQAVDAWVEDYNTQRPHQAIAMAVPAQRFQPAAAILPPTLQPAQRVAIGPTEITRRVSASGLIGVCYQQVSAGRHLAGQVVTVRLHPTVLQVFFAGQLIRTVPRRTTKEVVQLQAHQPHRPKRRPTTN
;
A
#
# COMPACT_ATOMS: atom_id res chain seq x y z
N MET A 1 -36.11 19.17 -16.93
CA MET A 1 -35.58 19.37 -15.56
C MET A 1 -35.81 20.80 -15.21
N PRO A 2 -36.40 21.13 -14.05
CA PRO A 2 -36.55 22.49 -13.58
C PRO A 2 -35.23 23.25 -13.51
N ALA A 3 -35.23 24.55 -13.80
CA ALA A 3 -33.99 25.35 -13.86
C ALA A 3 -33.21 25.38 -12.53
N ALA A 4 -33.91 25.40 -11.40
CA ALA A 4 -33.28 25.36 -10.07
C ALA A 4 -32.51 24.04 -9.84
N ILE A 5 -33.09 22.88 -10.22
CA ILE A 5 -32.45 21.59 -10.12
C ILE A 5 -31.25 21.50 -11.06
N GLU A 6 -31.35 22.06 -12.26
CA GLU A 6 -30.24 22.09 -13.22
C GLU A 6 -29.09 22.97 -12.70
N ALA A 7 -29.38 24.11 -12.12
CA ALA A 7 -28.35 24.96 -11.50
C ALA A 7 -27.65 24.25 -10.34
N HIS A 8 -28.38 23.60 -9.44
CA HIS A 8 -27.85 22.83 -8.34
C HIS A 8 -26.99 21.63 -8.83
N LEU A 9 -27.47 20.89 -9.83
CA LEU A 9 -26.71 19.84 -10.49
C LEU A 9 -25.37 20.33 -11.05
N CYS A 10 -25.37 21.49 -11.71
CA CYS A 10 -24.17 22.10 -12.28
C CYS A 10 -23.19 22.52 -11.18
N GLU A 11 -23.69 23.04 -10.07
CA GLU A 11 -22.89 23.42 -8.90
C GLU A 11 -22.23 22.18 -8.27
N LEU A 12 -22.97 21.12 -8.02
CA LEU A 12 -22.43 19.83 -7.56
C LEU A 12 -21.34 19.31 -8.50
N ARG A 13 -21.55 19.41 -9.80
CA ARG A 13 -20.56 18.96 -10.79
C ARG A 13 -19.30 19.81 -10.80
N ARG A 14 -19.38 21.13 -10.61
CA ARG A 14 -18.21 22.02 -10.50
C ARG A 14 -17.43 21.73 -9.23
N ARG A 15 -18.13 21.51 -8.12
CA ARG A 15 -17.54 21.15 -6.82
C ARG A 15 -16.86 19.78 -6.85
N HIS A 16 -17.43 18.85 -7.62
CA HIS A 16 -16.92 17.48 -7.76
C HIS A 16 -16.72 17.07 -9.24
N PRO A 17 -15.66 17.55 -9.92
CA PRO A 17 -15.47 17.32 -11.36
C PRO A 17 -15.36 15.84 -11.80
N GLY A 18 -14.98 14.94 -10.90
CA GLY A 18 -14.88 13.51 -11.14
C GLY A 18 -16.19 12.72 -11.02
N TRP A 19 -17.30 13.33 -10.55
CA TRP A 19 -18.53 12.62 -10.28
C TRP A 19 -19.36 12.40 -11.54
N GLY A 20 -19.77 11.15 -11.78
CA GLY A 20 -20.68 10.80 -12.88
C GLY A 20 -22.14 10.93 -12.49
N GLN A 21 -23.04 10.76 -13.50
CA GLN A 21 -24.48 10.95 -13.36
C GLN A 21 -25.11 10.21 -12.15
N ARG A 22 -24.69 8.96 -11.91
CA ARG A 22 -25.26 8.15 -10.81
C ARG A 22 -24.97 8.74 -9.43
N ARG A 23 -23.77 9.27 -9.27
CA ARG A 23 -23.37 9.88 -8.00
C ARG A 23 -24.05 11.23 -7.81
N LEU A 24 -24.13 12.02 -8.87
CA LEU A 24 -24.85 13.29 -8.85
C LEU A 24 -26.36 13.08 -8.59
N ALA A 25 -26.98 12.06 -9.16
CA ALA A 25 -28.37 11.71 -8.85
C ALA A 25 -28.54 11.36 -7.37
N HIS A 26 -27.64 10.56 -6.81
CA HIS A 26 -27.66 10.19 -5.40
C HIS A 26 -27.53 11.42 -4.48
N GLU A 27 -26.64 12.37 -4.78
CA GLU A 27 -26.53 13.62 -4.03
C GLU A 27 -27.77 14.49 -4.13
N LEU A 28 -28.35 14.61 -5.33
CA LEU A 28 -29.62 15.34 -5.49
C LEU A 28 -30.73 14.75 -4.60
N THR A 29 -30.79 13.41 -4.48
CA THR A 29 -31.74 12.76 -3.55
C THR A 29 -31.41 13.11 -2.09
N ARG A 30 -30.12 13.06 -1.71
CA ARG A 30 -29.68 13.42 -0.36
C ARG A 30 -29.99 14.88 -0.01
N ASP A 31 -29.95 15.76 -1.02
CA ASP A 31 -30.29 17.17 -0.89
C ASP A 31 -31.82 17.44 -0.99
N GLY A 32 -32.63 16.37 -0.90
CA GLY A 32 -34.10 16.47 -0.83
C GLY A 32 -34.81 16.48 -2.18
N ILE A 33 -34.14 16.22 -3.30
CA ILE A 33 -34.73 16.11 -4.63
C ILE A 33 -35.07 14.65 -4.91
N ASP A 34 -36.24 14.20 -4.49
CA ASP A 34 -36.70 12.82 -4.64
C ASP A 34 -38.09 12.80 -5.34
N PRO A 35 -38.24 12.12 -6.52
CA PRO A 35 -37.20 11.39 -7.22
C PRO A 35 -36.20 12.32 -7.95
N PRO A 36 -34.92 11.92 -8.05
CA PRO A 36 -33.92 12.69 -8.79
C PRO A 36 -34.18 12.60 -10.30
N PRO A 37 -33.72 13.58 -11.08
CA PRO A 37 -33.80 13.52 -12.54
C PRO A 37 -33.17 12.27 -13.10
N GLY A 38 -33.76 11.68 -14.14
CA GLY A 38 -33.22 10.51 -14.81
C GLY A 38 -31.78 10.72 -15.30
N LEU A 39 -30.95 9.68 -15.29
CA LEU A 39 -29.53 9.75 -15.63
C LEU A 39 -29.26 10.38 -17.00
N THR A 40 -30.13 10.10 -17.99
CA THR A 40 -30.03 10.72 -19.33
C THR A 40 -30.29 12.21 -19.28
N SER A 41 -31.24 12.67 -18.47
CA SER A 41 -31.55 14.09 -18.28
C SER A 41 -30.38 14.81 -17.61
N ILE A 42 -29.79 14.21 -16.57
CA ILE A 42 -28.56 14.70 -15.92
C ILE A 42 -27.43 14.80 -16.95
N TYR A 43 -27.19 13.76 -17.76
CA TYR A 43 -26.16 13.78 -18.79
C TYR A 43 -26.37 14.92 -19.79
N ARG A 44 -27.58 15.06 -20.33
CA ARG A 44 -27.91 16.11 -21.29
C ARG A 44 -27.72 17.52 -20.72
N ALA A 45 -28.10 17.71 -19.46
CA ALA A 45 -27.89 18.98 -18.76
C ALA A 45 -26.41 19.32 -18.62
N LEU A 46 -25.59 18.35 -18.20
CA LEU A 46 -24.14 18.53 -18.05
C LEU A 46 -23.43 18.80 -19.39
N VAL A 47 -23.87 18.16 -20.48
CA VAL A 47 -23.37 18.42 -21.83
C VAL A 47 -23.74 19.83 -22.28
N ARG A 48 -25.02 20.22 -22.13
CA ARG A 48 -25.54 21.55 -22.51
C ARG A 48 -24.81 22.69 -21.77
N ASN A 49 -24.43 22.45 -20.51
CA ASN A 49 -23.70 23.41 -19.69
C ASN A 49 -22.15 23.29 -19.86
N GLY A 50 -21.65 22.52 -20.84
CA GLY A 50 -20.21 22.38 -21.10
C GLY A 50 -19.42 21.63 -20.03
N LEU A 51 -20.08 20.99 -19.06
CA LEU A 51 -19.45 20.29 -17.94
C LEU A 51 -19.05 18.85 -18.25
N ILE A 52 -19.46 18.33 -19.41
CA ILE A 52 -19.04 17.03 -19.96
C ILE A 52 -18.85 17.18 -21.46
N GLN A 53 -17.73 16.69 -21.97
CA GLN A 53 -17.52 16.47 -23.41
C GLN A 53 -17.97 15.05 -23.78
N PRO A 54 -18.87 14.89 -24.78
CA PRO A 54 -19.26 13.59 -25.28
C PRO A 54 -18.04 12.81 -25.80
N ARG A 55 -17.84 11.61 -25.29
CA ARG A 55 -16.79 10.70 -25.81
C ARG A 55 -17.41 9.50 -26.45
N ALA A 56 -16.88 9.05 -27.59
CA ALA A 56 -17.28 7.79 -28.22
C ALA A 56 -17.14 6.62 -27.22
N ARG A 57 -18.18 5.78 -27.14
CA ARG A 57 -18.24 4.67 -26.19
C ARG A 57 -17.13 3.66 -26.51
N ARG A 58 -16.16 3.51 -25.63
CA ARG A 58 -15.18 2.43 -25.66
C ARG A 58 -15.79 1.18 -25.02
N ARG A 59 -15.70 0.06 -25.75
CA ARG A 59 -16.01 -1.37 -25.40
C ARG A 59 -16.83 -1.66 -24.14
N THR A 60 -17.82 -2.54 -24.30
CA THR A 60 -18.70 -3.08 -23.25
C THR A 60 -17.93 -3.88 -22.21
N ARG A 61 -18.26 -3.63 -20.92
CA ARG A 61 -17.66 -4.24 -19.74
C ARG A 61 -18.12 -5.68 -19.44
N ALA A 62 -18.63 -6.41 -20.41
CA ALA A 62 -19.26 -7.72 -20.19
C ALA A 62 -18.30 -8.84 -19.74
N SER A 63 -16.97 -8.64 -19.84
CA SER A 63 -15.97 -9.69 -19.57
C SER A 63 -15.26 -9.61 -18.22
N TYR A 64 -15.54 -8.62 -17.36
CA TYR A 64 -14.85 -8.49 -16.06
C TYR A 64 -15.63 -9.21 -14.96
N ARG A 65 -15.13 -10.36 -14.50
CA ARG A 65 -15.59 -10.96 -13.25
C ARG A 65 -15.19 -10.05 -12.09
N ARG A 66 -16.18 -9.44 -11.46
CA ARG A 66 -15.97 -8.70 -10.21
C ARG A 66 -15.97 -9.70 -9.07
N TRP A 67 -14.92 -9.68 -8.27
CA TRP A 67 -14.86 -10.38 -7.02
C TRP A 67 -14.73 -9.34 -5.87
N GLU A 68 -15.28 -9.64 -4.75
CA GLU A 68 -15.29 -8.83 -3.55
C GLU A 68 -15.31 -9.75 -2.33
N ARG A 69 -14.57 -9.42 -1.30
CA ARG A 69 -14.66 -10.15 -0.04
C ARG A 69 -16.01 -9.91 0.62
N ALA A 70 -16.49 -10.90 1.39
CA ALA A 70 -17.83 -10.86 1.96
C ALA A 70 -17.97 -9.81 3.07
N ARG A 71 -16.90 -9.57 3.82
CA ARG A 71 -16.91 -8.66 4.98
C ARG A 71 -15.64 -7.80 5.02
N PRO A 72 -15.65 -6.66 5.77
CA PRO A 72 -14.46 -5.87 5.99
C PRO A 72 -13.41 -6.66 6.78
N MET A 73 -12.16 -6.25 6.70
CA MET A 73 -11.00 -6.87 7.34
C MET A 73 -10.60 -8.26 6.81
N GLU A 74 -11.35 -8.86 5.88
CA GLU A 74 -10.91 -10.11 5.24
C GLU A 74 -9.70 -9.91 4.34
N LEU A 75 -9.63 -8.78 3.62
CA LEU A 75 -8.53 -8.50 2.72
C LEU A 75 -8.25 -7.01 2.61
N TRP A 76 -7.02 -6.63 2.89
CA TRP A 76 -6.50 -5.32 2.51
C TRP A 76 -5.67 -5.42 1.23
N GLN A 77 -5.75 -4.40 0.39
CA GLN A 77 -4.89 -4.23 -0.77
C GLN A 77 -3.94 -3.06 -0.50
N MET A 78 -2.63 -3.29 -0.62
CA MET A 78 -1.62 -2.23 -0.49
C MET A 78 -0.81 -2.06 -1.77
N ASN A 79 -0.43 -0.82 -2.04
CA ASN A 79 0.40 -0.48 -3.19
C ASN A 79 1.12 0.85 -2.97
N ILE A 80 2.10 1.14 -3.82
CA ILE A 80 2.86 2.39 -3.82
C ILE A 80 2.57 3.13 -5.12
N VAL A 81 2.20 4.39 -5.00
CA VAL A 81 1.94 5.26 -6.16
C VAL A 81 2.83 6.50 -6.12
N GLY A 82 3.39 6.88 -7.25
CA GLY A 82 4.15 8.12 -7.44
C GLY A 82 3.33 9.21 -8.13
N GLY A 83 4.01 10.27 -8.55
CA GLY A 83 3.42 11.40 -9.26
C GLY A 83 2.87 12.47 -8.33
N ILE A 84 3.39 12.59 -7.12
CA ILE A 84 3.07 13.65 -6.15
C ILE A 84 4.28 14.57 -6.10
N TRP A 85 4.11 15.81 -6.56
CA TRP A 85 5.23 16.70 -6.79
C TRP A 85 5.31 17.83 -5.76
N LEU A 86 6.50 18.08 -5.26
CA LEU A 86 6.79 19.28 -4.52
C LEU A 86 7.09 20.45 -5.46
N ALA A 87 6.98 21.67 -4.93
CA ALA A 87 7.26 22.90 -5.70
C ALA A 87 8.73 22.98 -6.15
N ASP A 88 9.64 22.36 -5.39
CA ASP A 88 11.07 22.26 -5.71
C ASP A 88 11.42 21.18 -6.75
N GLY A 89 10.41 20.49 -7.29
CA GLY A 89 10.58 19.45 -8.32
C GLY A 89 10.83 18.04 -7.77
N ARG A 90 10.91 17.83 -6.47
CA ARG A 90 11.03 16.49 -5.87
C ARG A 90 9.72 15.73 -5.97
N GLU A 91 9.81 14.43 -6.30
CA GLU A 91 8.68 13.52 -6.31
C GLU A 91 8.53 12.80 -4.98
N LEU A 92 7.34 12.87 -4.41
CA LEU A 92 6.92 12.03 -3.29
C LEU A 92 6.21 10.78 -3.80
N LYS A 93 6.22 9.75 -2.96
CA LYS A 93 5.44 8.52 -3.18
C LYS A 93 4.42 8.36 -2.07
N ALA A 94 3.23 7.86 -2.41
CA ALA A 94 2.23 7.46 -1.42
C ALA A 94 2.25 5.94 -1.24
N VAL A 95 2.39 5.50 -0.01
CA VAL A 95 2.10 4.13 0.40
C VAL A 95 0.64 4.10 0.78
N THR A 96 -0.16 3.38 0.01
CA THR A 96 -1.62 3.39 0.13
C THR A 96 -2.15 2.00 0.46
N GLY A 97 -3.28 1.97 1.15
CA GLY A 97 -3.99 0.74 1.44
C GLY A 97 -5.50 0.95 1.44
N ILE A 98 -6.25 -0.02 0.95
CA ILE A 98 -7.71 -0.04 0.99
C ILE A 98 -8.22 -1.39 1.47
N ASP A 99 -9.34 -1.36 2.18
CA ASP A 99 -10.13 -2.57 2.48
C ASP A 99 -10.90 -3.01 1.25
N ASP A 100 -10.83 -4.31 0.92
CA ASP A 100 -11.42 -4.87 -0.31
C ASP A 100 -12.93 -4.82 -0.32
N HIS A 101 -13.59 -5.04 0.82
CA HIS A 101 -15.04 -5.06 0.96
C HIS A 101 -15.63 -3.65 0.97
N SER A 102 -15.16 -2.81 1.88
CA SER A 102 -15.73 -1.49 2.13
C SER A 102 -15.20 -0.40 1.20
N ARG A 103 -14.04 -0.60 0.56
CA ARG A 103 -13.27 0.42 -0.16
C ARG A 103 -12.67 1.48 0.76
N PHE A 104 -12.75 1.31 2.07
CA PHE A 104 -12.19 2.23 3.05
C PHE A 104 -10.67 2.36 2.85
N CYS A 105 -10.19 3.58 2.80
CA CYS A 105 -8.76 3.85 2.75
C CYS A 105 -8.17 3.69 4.15
N ILE A 106 -7.42 2.61 4.36
CA ILE A 106 -6.80 2.29 5.65
C ILE A 106 -5.43 2.95 5.82
N ALA A 107 -4.81 3.36 4.73
CA ALA A 107 -3.50 4.02 4.73
C ALA A 107 -3.30 4.90 3.49
N ALA A 108 -2.70 6.07 3.66
CA ALA A 108 -2.22 6.97 2.60
C ALA A 108 -1.03 7.80 3.09
N GLY A 109 0.08 7.14 3.42
CA GLY A 109 1.27 7.79 3.95
C GLY A 109 2.23 8.25 2.86
N LEU A 110 2.58 9.54 2.86
CA LEU A 110 3.56 10.10 1.92
C LEU A 110 4.99 9.89 2.41
N VAL A 111 5.86 9.56 1.47
CA VAL A 111 7.27 9.31 1.74
C VAL A 111 8.13 9.86 0.60
N GLU A 112 9.32 10.36 0.89
CA GLU A 112 10.28 10.78 -0.15
C GLU A 112 10.82 9.57 -0.91
N ARG A 113 11.08 8.48 -0.19
CA ARG A 113 11.54 7.22 -0.76
C ARG A 113 10.74 6.06 -0.19
N ALA A 114 10.15 5.25 -1.05
CA ALA A 114 9.41 4.05 -0.65
C ALA A 114 10.37 2.89 -0.36
N ASN A 115 11.21 3.05 0.66
CA ASN A 115 12.07 1.98 1.19
C ASN A 115 11.30 1.09 2.17
N ALA A 116 11.90 -0.02 2.59
CA ALA A 116 11.25 -1.00 3.47
C ALA A 116 10.77 -0.38 4.79
N SER A 117 11.58 0.50 5.42
CA SER A 117 11.20 1.17 6.67
C SER A 117 10.01 2.08 6.51
N ALA A 118 10.06 2.94 5.49
CA ALA A 118 8.97 3.88 5.24
C ALA A 118 7.64 3.15 4.98
N VAL A 119 7.67 2.09 4.14
CA VAL A 119 6.48 1.27 3.85
C VAL A 119 6.00 0.53 5.10
N CYS A 120 6.90 -0.12 5.84
CA CYS A 120 6.55 -0.84 7.06
C CYS A 120 6.02 0.09 8.16
N ARG A 121 6.52 1.34 8.27
CA ARG A 121 6.00 2.33 9.21
C ARG A 121 4.55 2.70 8.88
N VAL A 122 4.23 2.98 7.62
CA VAL A 122 2.86 3.28 7.18
C VAL A 122 1.95 2.07 7.42
N PHE A 123 2.43 0.86 7.11
CA PHE A 123 1.67 -0.36 7.33
C PHE A 123 1.39 -0.61 8.83
N ARG A 124 2.38 -0.49 9.69
CA ARG A 124 2.20 -0.63 11.15
C ARG A 124 1.21 0.39 11.70
N ALA A 125 1.32 1.65 11.30
CA ALA A 125 0.36 2.68 11.71
C ALA A 125 -1.08 2.35 11.30
N ALA A 126 -1.28 1.73 10.13
CA ALA A 126 -2.60 1.25 9.70
C ALA A 126 -3.08 0.07 10.57
N LEU A 127 -2.21 -0.90 10.87
CA LEU A 127 -2.54 -2.02 11.76
C LEU A 127 -2.88 -1.56 13.18
N ASP A 128 -2.11 -0.62 13.72
CA ASP A 128 -2.33 -0.08 15.07
C ASP A 128 -3.63 0.73 15.16
N ARG A 129 -4.05 1.38 14.06
CA ARG A 129 -5.29 2.16 13.99
C ARG A 129 -6.54 1.32 13.74
N HIS A 130 -6.45 0.30 12.88
CA HIS A 130 -7.61 -0.41 12.35
C HIS A 130 -7.66 -1.90 12.72
N GLY A 131 -6.62 -2.42 13.37
CA GLY A 131 -6.47 -3.85 13.64
C GLY A 131 -5.86 -4.63 12.48
N ASN A 132 -5.75 -5.95 12.66
CA ASN A 132 -5.12 -6.83 11.70
C ASN A 132 -6.15 -7.41 10.73
N PRO A 133 -5.98 -7.28 9.39
CA PRO A 133 -6.79 -8.00 8.43
C PRO A 133 -6.42 -9.50 8.41
N GLU A 134 -7.30 -10.34 7.90
CA GLU A 134 -6.99 -11.76 7.71
C GLU A 134 -5.95 -11.96 6.60
N GLU A 135 -6.09 -11.20 5.52
CA GLU A 135 -5.22 -11.27 4.36
C GLU A 135 -4.77 -9.89 3.91
N LEU A 136 -3.58 -9.85 3.32
CA LEU A 136 -3.06 -8.66 2.68
C LEU A 136 -2.56 -9.00 1.28
N LEU A 137 -3.03 -8.27 0.28
CA LEU A 137 -2.58 -8.35 -1.10
C LEU A 137 -1.69 -7.17 -1.42
N ALA A 138 -0.44 -7.45 -1.80
CA ALA A 138 0.49 -6.44 -2.30
C ALA A 138 1.00 -6.82 -3.70
N ASP A 139 1.64 -5.87 -4.37
CA ASP A 139 2.35 -6.16 -5.59
C ASP A 139 3.67 -6.92 -5.31
N ASN A 140 4.34 -7.32 -6.40
CA ASN A 140 5.59 -8.08 -6.33
C ASN A 140 6.83 -7.18 -6.10
N GLY A 141 6.64 -5.97 -5.61
CA GLY A 141 7.71 -5.03 -5.32
C GLY A 141 8.66 -5.55 -4.23
N LYS A 142 9.96 -5.29 -4.39
CA LYS A 142 11.01 -5.74 -3.46
C LYS A 142 10.82 -5.29 -2.02
N VAL A 143 10.03 -4.26 -1.78
CA VAL A 143 9.70 -3.77 -0.43
C VAL A 143 8.64 -4.62 0.26
N PHE A 144 7.75 -5.24 -0.53
CA PHE A 144 6.70 -6.12 -0.02
C PHE A 144 7.14 -7.57 0.08
N THR A 145 8.00 -8.04 -0.84
CA THR A 145 8.41 -9.45 -0.84
C THR A 145 9.83 -9.66 -1.35
N GLY A 146 10.52 -10.62 -0.74
CA GLY A 146 11.80 -11.17 -1.22
C GLY A 146 11.66 -12.48 -1.98
N ARG A 147 10.42 -12.99 -2.19
CA ARG A 147 10.18 -14.34 -2.72
C ARG A 147 10.57 -14.51 -4.19
N LEU A 148 10.55 -13.41 -4.96
CA LEU A 148 10.76 -13.41 -6.41
C LEU A 148 12.16 -12.96 -6.85
N GLY A 149 13.06 -12.70 -5.90
CA GLY A 149 14.44 -12.32 -6.20
C GLY A 149 15.31 -13.52 -6.57
N PRO A 150 16.52 -13.29 -7.12
CA PRO A 150 17.49 -14.36 -7.38
C PRO A 150 17.89 -15.10 -6.11
N ASN A 151 17.71 -14.48 -4.98
CA ASN A 151 17.97 -14.99 -3.64
C ASN A 151 16.72 -14.81 -2.78
N PRO A 152 15.73 -15.73 -2.84
CA PRO A 152 14.50 -15.63 -2.09
C PRO A 152 14.75 -15.57 -0.57
N GLY A 153 14.03 -14.69 0.13
CA GLY A 153 14.13 -14.59 1.58
C GLY A 153 13.00 -13.75 2.15
N GLU A 154 12.74 -13.90 3.44
CA GLU A 154 11.74 -13.10 4.15
C GLU A 154 12.23 -11.65 4.26
N VAL A 155 11.39 -10.72 3.85
CA VAL A 155 11.63 -9.27 4.05
C VAL A 155 10.89 -8.79 5.31
N VAL A 156 11.23 -7.57 5.78
CA VAL A 156 10.61 -7.00 7.00
C VAL A 156 9.09 -6.94 6.89
N PHE A 157 8.56 -6.68 5.71
CA PHE A 157 7.11 -6.63 5.48
C PHE A 157 6.44 -8.01 5.66
N ASP A 158 7.03 -9.07 5.07
CA ASP A 158 6.58 -10.46 5.26
C ASP A 158 6.62 -10.86 6.74
N HIS A 159 7.68 -10.43 7.45
CA HIS A 159 7.86 -10.70 8.88
C HIS A 159 6.74 -10.06 9.72
N ILE A 160 6.41 -8.78 9.47
CA ILE A 160 5.29 -8.11 10.15
C ILE A 160 3.98 -8.87 9.91
N CYS A 161 3.70 -9.27 8.67
CA CYS A 161 2.49 -10.03 8.35
C CYS A 161 2.44 -11.33 9.18
N ARG A 162 3.55 -12.09 9.21
CA ARG A 162 3.64 -13.34 9.97
C ARG A 162 3.48 -13.13 11.49
N GLU A 163 4.13 -12.13 12.07
CA GLU A 163 4.00 -11.79 13.50
C GLU A 163 2.58 -11.39 13.89
N ARG A 164 1.87 -10.72 12.98
CA ARG A 164 0.49 -10.26 13.20
C ARG A 164 -0.57 -11.27 12.76
N GLY A 165 -0.18 -12.47 12.31
CA GLY A 165 -1.11 -13.51 11.86
C GLY A 165 -1.79 -13.20 10.53
N ILE A 166 -1.23 -12.32 9.70
CA ILE A 166 -1.78 -11.86 8.44
C ILE A 166 -1.25 -12.74 7.29
N THR A 167 -2.14 -13.31 6.49
CA THR A 167 -1.74 -14.06 5.29
C THR A 167 -1.33 -13.10 4.18
N HIS A 168 -0.03 -13.01 3.88
CA HIS A 168 0.48 -12.17 2.81
C HIS A 168 0.35 -12.86 1.45
N ARG A 169 -0.51 -12.31 0.59
CA ARG A 169 -0.75 -12.72 -0.80
C ARG A 169 -0.05 -11.77 -1.76
N LEU A 170 0.55 -12.34 -2.79
CA LEU A 170 1.15 -11.58 -3.89
C LEU A 170 0.25 -11.62 -5.11
N THR A 171 0.28 -10.55 -5.90
CA THR A 171 -0.40 -10.54 -7.20
C THR A 171 0.22 -11.59 -8.12
N GLY A 172 -0.62 -12.32 -8.86
CA GLY A 172 -0.13 -13.22 -9.90
C GLY A 172 0.74 -12.46 -10.92
N ILE A 173 1.81 -13.08 -11.39
CA ILE A 173 2.66 -12.51 -12.43
C ILE A 173 1.78 -12.25 -13.67
N ARG A 174 1.70 -11.00 -14.14
CA ARG A 174 0.87 -10.55 -15.26
C ARG A 174 -0.66 -10.71 -15.05
N ALA A 175 -1.15 -10.75 -13.81
CA ALA A 175 -2.57 -10.79 -13.50
C ALA A 175 -3.11 -9.41 -13.05
N PRO A 176 -3.40 -8.47 -13.98
CA PRO A 176 -3.80 -7.10 -13.66
C PRO A 176 -5.18 -6.99 -13.01
N THR A 177 -5.93 -8.09 -12.93
CA THR A 177 -7.30 -8.10 -12.41
C THR A 177 -7.37 -8.14 -10.89
N THR A 178 -6.28 -8.47 -10.19
CA THR A 178 -6.28 -8.63 -8.73
C THR A 178 -6.16 -7.31 -7.98
N THR A 179 -5.49 -6.30 -8.55
CA THR A 179 -5.24 -4.96 -7.95
C THR A 179 -6.18 -3.87 -8.46
N GLY A 180 -7.16 -4.21 -9.27
CA GLY A 180 -8.02 -3.23 -9.95
C GLY A 180 -8.75 -2.25 -9.01
N LYS A 181 -8.97 -2.63 -7.74
CA LYS A 181 -9.64 -1.77 -6.75
C LYS A 181 -8.69 -0.66 -6.25
N ILE A 182 -7.48 -1.01 -5.85
CA ILE A 182 -6.49 -0.02 -5.41
C ILE A 182 -6.01 0.85 -6.58
N GLU A 183 -5.91 0.29 -7.79
CA GLU A 183 -5.64 1.09 -8.99
C GLU A 183 -6.77 2.11 -9.27
N ARG A 184 -8.02 1.72 -9.03
CA ARG A 184 -9.15 2.65 -9.14
C ARG A 184 -9.11 3.73 -8.06
N PHE A 185 -8.71 3.38 -6.84
CA PHE A 185 -8.46 4.34 -5.78
C PHE A 185 -7.40 5.36 -6.21
N HIS A 186 -6.25 4.91 -6.73
CA HIS A 186 -5.19 5.80 -7.24
C HIS A 186 -5.68 6.72 -8.36
N LYS A 187 -6.50 6.22 -9.30
CA LYS A 187 -7.10 7.06 -10.34
C LYS A 187 -7.98 8.15 -9.75
N THR A 188 -8.72 7.82 -8.70
CA THR A 188 -9.59 8.78 -8.00
C THR A 188 -8.76 9.82 -7.26
N LEU A 189 -7.77 9.40 -6.48
CA LEU A 189 -6.84 10.28 -5.77
C LEU A 189 -6.15 11.27 -6.73
N ARG A 190 -5.63 10.76 -7.85
CA ARG A 190 -5.01 11.62 -8.88
C ARG A 190 -5.99 12.63 -9.45
N ALA A 191 -7.18 12.19 -9.84
CA ALA A 191 -8.15 13.06 -10.51
C ALA A 191 -8.77 14.12 -9.57
N GLU A 192 -8.91 13.79 -8.28
CA GLU A 192 -9.61 14.65 -7.32
C GLU A 192 -8.66 15.53 -6.50
N LEU A 193 -7.40 15.11 -6.30
CA LEU A 193 -6.45 15.86 -5.48
C LEU A 193 -5.15 16.21 -6.21
N LEU A 194 -4.51 15.26 -6.93
CA LEU A 194 -3.11 15.41 -7.30
C LEU A 194 -2.88 16.10 -8.66
N THR A 195 -3.85 16.02 -9.58
CA THR A 195 -3.67 16.56 -10.94
C THR A 195 -3.49 18.07 -10.92
N GLY A 196 -2.36 18.54 -11.42
CA GLY A 196 -2.01 19.96 -11.49
C GLY A 196 -1.54 20.57 -10.15
N GLN A 197 -1.48 19.78 -9.07
CA GLN A 197 -1.02 20.26 -7.76
C GLN A 197 0.49 20.12 -7.59
N ARG A 198 1.10 21.11 -6.96
CA ARG A 198 2.46 21.07 -6.41
C ARG A 198 2.44 21.57 -4.99
N PHE A 199 3.01 20.81 -4.07
CA PHE A 199 2.96 21.10 -2.64
C PHE A 199 4.26 21.76 -2.19
N GLN A 200 4.19 22.70 -1.26
CA GLN A 200 5.38 23.40 -0.75
C GLN A 200 6.27 22.50 0.11
N SER A 201 5.68 21.50 0.79
CA SER A 201 6.42 20.56 1.63
C SER A 201 5.71 19.22 1.71
N LEU A 202 6.45 18.18 2.16
CA LEU A 202 5.87 16.87 2.47
C LEU A 202 4.76 16.98 3.52
N ALA A 203 4.93 17.82 4.54
CA ALA A 203 3.92 18.00 5.60
C ALA A 203 2.61 18.57 5.05
N LEU A 204 2.65 19.60 4.21
CA LEU A 204 1.47 20.16 3.57
C LEU A 204 0.83 19.19 2.57
N ALA A 205 1.64 18.43 1.84
CA ALA A 205 1.13 17.37 0.95
C ALA A 205 0.41 16.28 1.76
N GLN A 206 0.99 15.85 2.90
CA GLN A 206 0.36 14.84 3.77
C GLN A 206 -0.95 15.36 4.35
N GLN A 207 -0.98 16.59 4.84
CA GLN A 207 -2.21 17.22 5.35
C GLN A 207 -3.33 17.24 4.30
N ALA A 208 -3.00 17.61 3.05
CA ALA A 208 -3.97 17.61 1.96
C ALA A 208 -4.48 16.18 1.63
N VAL A 209 -3.58 15.18 1.64
CA VAL A 209 -3.96 13.77 1.45
C VAL A 209 -4.82 13.27 2.60
N ASP A 210 -4.51 13.62 3.85
CA ASP A 210 -5.28 13.20 5.03
C ASP A 210 -6.71 13.77 4.98
N ALA A 211 -6.86 15.06 4.65
CA ALA A 211 -8.15 15.69 4.50
C ALA A 211 -8.97 15.05 3.36
N TRP A 212 -8.32 14.74 2.23
CA TRP A 212 -8.98 14.06 1.11
C TRP A 212 -9.39 12.62 1.47
N VAL A 213 -8.56 11.90 2.22
CA VAL A 213 -8.87 10.53 2.69
C VAL A 213 -10.05 10.54 3.65
N GLU A 214 -10.14 11.54 4.53
CA GLU A 214 -11.28 11.70 5.43
C GLU A 214 -12.56 11.91 4.63
N ASP A 215 -12.57 12.84 3.66
CA ASP A 215 -13.72 13.06 2.75
C ASP A 215 -14.04 11.79 1.94
N TYR A 216 -13.01 11.12 1.39
CA TYR A 216 -13.17 9.88 0.64
C TYR A 216 -13.86 8.79 1.47
N ASN A 217 -13.48 8.64 2.73
CA ASN A 217 -14.00 7.61 3.60
C ASN A 217 -15.40 7.92 4.14
N THR A 218 -15.69 9.20 4.47
CA THR A 218 -16.89 9.58 5.23
C THR A 218 -17.96 10.28 4.42
N GLN A 219 -17.59 10.95 3.32
CA GLN A 219 -18.54 11.75 2.55
C GLN A 219 -18.76 11.25 1.12
N ARG A 220 -17.77 10.55 0.54
CA ARG A 220 -17.78 10.24 -0.89
C ARG A 220 -18.60 8.99 -1.21
N PRO A 221 -19.77 9.08 -1.90
CA PRO A 221 -20.58 7.93 -2.29
C PRO A 221 -19.84 7.04 -3.29
N HIS A 222 -19.92 5.73 -3.13
CA HIS A 222 -19.17 4.77 -3.92
C HIS A 222 -20.09 3.85 -4.73
N GLN A 223 -20.05 3.95 -6.07
CA GLN A 223 -20.91 3.13 -6.96
C GLN A 223 -20.72 1.61 -6.77
N ALA A 224 -19.51 1.17 -6.41
CA ALA A 224 -19.21 -0.24 -6.26
C ALA A 224 -19.85 -0.85 -4.99
N ILE A 225 -20.23 -0.03 -4.04
CA ILE A 225 -20.85 -0.41 -2.77
C ILE A 225 -22.24 0.22 -2.63
N ALA A 226 -23.02 0.22 -3.71
CA ALA A 226 -24.40 0.71 -3.77
C ALA A 226 -24.58 2.15 -3.28
N MET A 227 -23.62 3.03 -3.60
CA MET A 227 -23.58 4.46 -3.20
C MET A 227 -23.41 4.72 -1.71
N ALA A 228 -23.17 3.70 -0.88
CA ALA A 228 -22.73 3.90 0.49
C ALA A 228 -21.36 4.62 0.51
N VAL A 229 -21.02 5.28 1.61
CA VAL A 229 -19.66 5.77 1.87
C VAL A 229 -18.82 4.64 2.48
N PRO A 230 -17.51 4.58 2.23
CA PRO A 230 -16.65 3.51 2.73
C PRO A 230 -16.75 3.26 4.24
N ALA A 231 -16.83 4.33 5.05
CA ALA A 231 -16.93 4.24 6.50
C ALA A 231 -18.18 3.50 6.99
N GLN A 232 -19.31 3.59 6.27
CA GLN A 232 -20.54 2.88 6.63
C GLN A 232 -20.41 1.36 6.49
N ARG A 233 -19.49 0.88 5.64
CA ARG A 233 -19.25 -0.54 5.41
C ARG A 233 -17.99 -1.07 6.08
N PHE A 234 -17.15 -0.19 6.62
CA PHE A 234 -15.92 -0.56 7.32
C PHE A 234 -16.20 -0.70 8.81
N GLN A 235 -16.11 -1.91 9.31
CA GLN A 235 -16.09 -2.16 10.75
C GLN A 235 -14.71 -2.74 11.05
N PRO A 236 -13.85 -2.00 11.76
CA PRO A 236 -12.57 -2.55 12.19
C PRO A 236 -12.86 -3.80 13.03
N ALA A 237 -12.06 -4.84 12.86
CA ALA A 237 -12.12 -5.98 13.75
C ALA A 237 -12.05 -5.43 15.16
N ALA A 238 -13.01 -5.79 16.02
CA ALA A 238 -12.95 -5.43 17.44
C ALA A 238 -11.52 -5.72 17.88
N ALA A 239 -10.80 -4.67 18.29
CA ALA A 239 -9.41 -4.78 18.61
C ALA A 239 -9.25 -5.97 19.55
N ILE A 240 -8.67 -7.06 19.07
CA ILE A 240 -8.00 -7.98 19.95
C ILE A 240 -6.85 -7.13 20.46
N LEU A 241 -7.13 -6.41 21.53
CA LEU A 241 -6.12 -5.67 22.25
C LEU A 241 -5.03 -6.69 22.56
N PRO A 242 -3.84 -6.56 21.94
CA PRO A 242 -2.73 -7.26 22.55
C PRO A 242 -2.68 -6.77 24.01
N PRO A 243 -2.38 -7.63 24.97
CA PRO A 243 -2.37 -7.25 26.37
C PRO A 243 -1.58 -5.96 26.49
N THR A 244 -2.19 -4.98 27.14
CA THR A 244 -1.78 -3.60 27.39
C THR A 244 -0.28 -3.39 27.24
N LEU A 245 0.17 -2.98 26.05
CA LEU A 245 1.52 -2.48 25.88
C LEU A 245 1.52 -1.06 26.47
N GLN A 246 2.19 -0.92 27.61
CA GLN A 246 2.60 0.35 28.18
C GLN A 246 3.25 1.22 27.07
N PRO A 247 3.20 2.58 27.17
CA PRO A 247 3.72 3.47 26.14
C PRO A 247 5.13 3.05 25.74
N ALA A 248 5.25 2.54 24.53
CA ALA A 248 6.44 1.89 24.03
C ALA A 248 7.60 2.88 24.05
N GLN A 249 8.56 2.61 24.93
CA GLN A 249 9.95 2.97 24.67
C GLN A 249 10.22 2.73 23.18
N ARG A 250 10.87 3.67 22.50
CA ARG A 250 11.27 3.59 21.10
C ARG A 250 11.96 2.23 20.84
N VAL A 251 11.19 1.21 20.51
CA VAL A 251 11.73 -0.08 20.11
C VAL A 251 12.42 0.14 18.77
N ALA A 252 13.68 -0.20 18.72
CA ALA A 252 14.48 -0.16 17.51
C ALA A 252 13.72 -0.87 16.39
N ILE A 253 13.39 -0.13 15.32
CA ILE A 253 12.59 -0.60 14.19
C ILE A 253 13.48 -1.55 13.38
N GLY A 254 13.38 -2.85 13.65
CA GLY A 254 14.06 -3.90 12.90
C GLY A 254 14.30 -5.14 13.75
N PRO A 255 14.41 -6.30 13.13
CA PRO A 255 14.76 -7.52 13.85
C PRO A 255 16.12 -7.36 14.50
N THR A 256 16.22 -7.76 15.76
CA THR A 256 17.48 -7.76 16.50
C THR A 256 18.46 -8.82 15.98
N GLU A 257 17.96 -9.84 15.29
CA GLU A 257 18.77 -10.94 14.74
C GLU A 257 18.41 -11.24 13.28
N ILE A 258 19.44 -11.49 12.48
CA ILE A 258 19.31 -11.89 11.07
C ILE A 258 20.28 -13.02 10.79
N THR A 259 20.00 -13.84 9.77
CA THR A 259 20.95 -14.86 9.34
C THR A 259 21.59 -14.50 8.00
N ARG A 260 22.87 -14.89 7.82
CA ARG A 260 23.63 -14.68 6.58
C ARG A 260 24.44 -15.90 6.24
N ARG A 261 24.51 -16.22 4.94
CA ARG A 261 25.44 -17.23 4.44
C ARG A 261 26.80 -16.57 4.19
N VAL A 262 27.84 -17.22 4.67
CA VAL A 262 29.22 -16.78 4.46
C VAL A 262 29.63 -17.07 3.02
N SER A 263 30.15 -16.07 2.32
CA SER A 263 30.68 -16.24 0.94
C SER A 263 31.94 -17.10 0.91
N ALA A 264 32.38 -17.54 -0.28
CA ALA A 264 33.63 -18.24 -0.47
C ALA A 264 34.86 -17.46 0.03
N SER A 265 34.77 -16.14 0.04
CA SER A 265 35.80 -15.23 0.59
C SER A 265 35.73 -15.03 2.10
N GLY A 266 34.78 -15.69 2.79
CA GLY A 266 34.58 -15.53 4.25
C GLY A 266 33.85 -14.27 4.67
N LEU A 267 33.14 -13.61 3.76
CA LEU A 267 32.43 -12.35 4.00
C LEU A 267 30.92 -12.56 4.07
N ILE A 268 30.26 -11.71 4.85
CA ILE A 268 28.80 -11.55 4.88
C ILE A 268 28.42 -10.11 4.60
N GLY A 269 27.32 -9.88 3.89
CA GLY A 269 26.74 -8.54 3.67
C GLY A 269 25.66 -8.24 4.72
N VAL A 270 25.81 -7.17 5.48
CA VAL A 270 24.85 -6.71 6.50
C VAL A 270 24.72 -5.20 6.44
N CYS A 271 23.49 -4.71 6.28
CA CYS A 271 23.24 -3.25 6.25
C CYS A 271 24.13 -2.50 5.24
N TYR A 272 24.35 -3.07 4.04
CA TYR A 272 25.28 -2.54 3.03
C TYR A 272 26.74 -2.44 3.48
N GLN A 273 27.11 -3.14 4.54
CA GLN A 273 28.47 -3.26 5.04
C GLN A 273 28.93 -4.72 4.88
N GLN A 274 30.15 -4.92 4.38
CA GLN A 274 30.77 -6.25 4.37
C GLN A 274 31.44 -6.50 5.69
N VAL A 275 31.18 -7.66 6.27
CA VAL A 275 31.76 -8.13 7.54
C VAL A 275 32.45 -9.46 7.33
N SER A 276 33.71 -9.59 7.75
CA SER A 276 34.41 -10.86 7.70
C SER A 276 33.92 -11.79 8.81
N ALA A 277 33.42 -12.94 8.44
CA ALA A 277 33.07 -14.03 9.35
C ALA A 277 34.17 -15.12 9.42
N GLY A 278 35.15 -15.03 8.51
CA GLY A 278 36.24 -16.01 8.38
C GLY A 278 36.02 -17.01 7.23
N ARG A 279 37.09 -17.28 6.47
CA ARG A 279 37.04 -18.23 5.32
C ARG A 279 36.71 -19.67 5.71
N HIS A 280 37.07 -20.09 6.93
CA HIS A 280 36.75 -21.42 7.46
C HIS A 280 35.23 -21.64 7.61
N LEU A 281 34.43 -20.56 7.66
CA LEU A 281 32.98 -20.65 7.68
C LEU A 281 32.33 -20.50 6.30
N ALA A 282 33.09 -20.53 5.21
CA ALA A 282 32.55 -20.41 3.86
C ALA A 282 31.39 -21.40 3.61
N GLY A 283 30.28 -20.93 3.09
CA GLY A 283 29.08 -21.74 2.86
C GLY A 283 28.19 -21.95 4.09
N GLN A 284 28.69 -21.71 5.30
CA GLN A 284 27.91 -21.80 6.53
C GLN A 284 26.98 -20.64 6.73
N VAL A 285 25.94 -20.84 7.55
CA VAL A 285 25.00 -19.80 7.95
C VAL A 285 25.38 -19.28 9.34
N VAL A 286 25.55 -17.99 9.44
CA VAL A 286 25.85 -17.29 10.70
C VAL A 286 24.68 -16.42 11.10
N THR A 287 24.48 -16.22 12.41
CA THR A 287 23.52 -15.28 12.97
C THR A 287 24.20 -13.95 13.24
N VAL A 288 23.56 -12.84 12.90
CA VAL A 288 24.07 -11.50 13.19
C VAL A 288 23.07 -10.77 14.07
N ARG A 289 23.50 -10.39 15.28
CA ARG A 289 22.75 -9.47 16.16
C ARG A 289 23.05 -8.04 15.78
N LEU A 290 21.96 -7.30 15.59
CA LEU A 290 21.99 -5.91 15.16
C LEU A 290 21.80 -4.99 16.37
N HIS A 291 22.83 -4.23 16.70
CA HIS A 291 22.75 -3.17 17.69
C HIS A 291 22.82 -1.80 17.00
N PRO A 292 22.44 -0.73 17.67
CA PRO A 292 22.52 0.62 17.08
C PRO A 292 23.94 0.97 16.59
N THR A 293 24.97 0.56 17.30
CA THR A 293 26.37 0.94 17.05
C THR A 293 27.29 -0.20 16.64
N VAL A 294 26.87 -1.47 16.84
CA VAL A 294 27.71 -2.64 16.56
C VAL A 294 26.90 -3.75 15.88
N LEU A 295 27.61 -4.61 15.17
CA LEU A 295 27.12 -5.87 14.61
C LEU A 295 27.90 -7.01 15.30
N GLN A 296 27.19 -7.98 15.86
CA GLN A 296 27.76 -9.17 16.46
C GLN A 296 27.43 -10.39 15.60
N VAL A 297 28.44 -11.13 15.21
CA VAL A 297 28.31 -12.33 14.36
C VAL A 297 28.48 -13.57 15.22
N PHE A 298 27.52 -14.48 15.15
CA PHE A 298 27.50 -15.75 15.89
C PHE A 298 27.50 -16.93 14.93
N PHE A 299 28.21 -17.98 15.28
CA PHE A 299 28.13 -19.30 14.64
C PHE A 299 27.91 -20.37 15.70
N ALA A 300 26.94 -21.24 15.50
CA ALA A 300 26.54 -22.29 16.45
C ALA A 300 26.36 -21.76 17.89
N GLY A 301 25.81 -20.54 18.06
CA GLY A 301 25.59 -19.91 19.36
C GLY A 301 26.83 -19.20 19.95
N GLN A 302 28.02 -19.38 19.38
CA GLN A 302 29.23 -18.70 19.84
C GLN A 302 29.45 -17.38 19.12
N LEU A 303 29.82 -16.34 19.86
CA LEU A 303 30.23 -15.05 19.31
C LEU A 303 31.58 -15.18 18.63
N ILE A 304 31.62 -15.02 17.31
CA ILE A 304 32.87 -15.09 16.53
C ILE A 304 33.45 -13.72 16.22
N ARG A 305 32.61 -12.68 16.15
CA ARG A 305 33.07 -11.35 15.85
C ARG A 305 32.09 -10.25 16.29
N THR A 306 32.66 -9.11 16.75
CA THR A 306 31.95 -7.85 16.91
C THR A 306 32.61 -6.79 16.04
N VAL A 307 31.83 -6.05 15.26
CA VAL A 307 32.33 -4.96 14.41
C VAL A 307 31.49 -3.70 14.58
N PRO A 308 32.05 -2.51 14.43
CA PRO A 308 31.27 -1.26 14.42
C PRO A 308 30.26 -1.28 13.28
N ARG A 309 29.03 -0.83 13.57
CA ARG A 309 28.03 -0.57 12.55
C ARG A 309 28.30 0.78 11.91
N ARG A 310 28.77 0.76 10.65
CA ARG A 310 29.18 1.97 9.90
C ARG A 310 28.06 2.63 9.13
N THR A 311 26.88 2.02 9.10
CA THR A 311 25.74 2.50 8.30
C THR A 311 24.44 2.30 9.07
N THR A 312 23.58 3.33 9.04
CA THR A 312 22.23 3.30 9.59
C THR A 312 21.22 2.70 8.60
N LYS A 313 21.69 2.24 7.42
CA LYS A 313 20.82 1.62 6.42
C LYS A 313 20.18 0.35 6.98
N GLU A 314 18.94 0.14 6.55
CA GLU A 314 18.10 -0.94 7.07
C GLU A 314 18.48 -2.31 6.54
N VAL A 315 18.07 -3.31 7.31
CA VAL A 315 18.10 -4.69 6.88
C VAL A 315 16.83 -4.94 6.05
N VAL A 316 17.01 -5.23 4.78
CA VAL A 316 15.90 -5.57 3.87
C VAL A 316 15.61 -7.08 3.91
N GLN A 317 16.61 -7.90 4.25
CA GLN A 317 16.51 -9.35 4.21
C GLN A 317 16.90 -9.94 5.56
N LEU A 318 16.05 -10.81 6.13
CA LEU A 318 16.19 -11.32 7.48
C LEU A 318 16.91 -12.66 7.54
N GLN A 319 16.70 -13.53 6.56
CA GLN A 319 17.22 -14.89 6.57
C GLN A 319 18.29 -15.13 5.51
N ALA A 320 19.18 -16.07 5.78
CA ALA A 320 20.19 -16.52 4.83
C ALA A 320 19.53 -17.25 3.64
N HIS A 321 20.10 -17.06 2.45
CA HIS A 321 19.63 -17.75 1.26
C HIS A 321 19.89 -19.24 1.35
N GLN A 322 18.97 -20.05 0.85
CA GLN A 322 19.25 -21.45 0.53
C GLN A 322 20.25 -21.52 -0.64
N PRO A 323 21.17 -22.51 -0.67
CA PRO A 323 22.10 -22.66 -1.78
C PRO A 323 21.32 -22.86 -3.07
N HIS A 324 21.67 -22.10 -4.11
CA HIS A 324 21.15 -22.31 -5.45
C HIS A 324 21.61 -23.73 -5.90
N ARG A 325 20.69 -24.69 -6.02
CA ARG A 325 20.98 -25.94 -6.75
C ARG A 325 21.24 -25.54 -8.20
N PRO A 326 22.43 -25.76 -8.75
CA PRO A 326 22.67 -25.51 -10.16
C PRO A 326 21.70 -26.39 -10.95
N LYS A 327 20.95 -25.78 -11.87
CA LYS A 327 20.15 -26.54 -12.83
C LYS A 327 21.11 -27.46 -13.59
N ARG A 328 20.95 -28.79 -13.44
CA ARG A 328 21.61 -29.74 -14.30
C ARG A 328 21.31 -29.35 -15.74
N ARG A 329 22.34 -29.03 -16.52
CA ARG A 329 22.18 -28.91 -17.98
C ARG A 329 21.76 -30.31 -18.47
N PRO A 330 20.70 -30.39 -19.32
CA PRO A 330 20.39 -31.65 -19.96
C PRO A 330 21.63 -32.08 -20.77
N THR A 331 22.14 -33.28 -20.50
CA THR A 331 23.10 -33.94 -21.34
C THR A 331 22.39 -34.28 -22.64
N THR A 332 22.68 -33.56 -23.70
CA THR A 332 22.35 -33.96 -25.06
C THR A 332 23.20 -35.18 -25.37
N ASN A 333 22.55 -36.33 -25.53
CA ASN A 333 23.05 -37.45 -26.33
C ASN A 333 22.76 -37.20 -27.78
#